data_9d8cd0a9fea80968c0d6243f93a275f5
#
_entry.id   9d8cd0a9fea80968c0d6243f93a275f5
#
_cell.length_a   1.000
_cell.length_b   1.000
_cell.length_c   1.000
_cell.angle_alpha   90.00
_cell.angle_beta   90.00
_cell.angle_gamma   90.00
#
_symmetry.space_group_name_H-M   'P 1'
#
loop_
_entity.id
_entity.type
_entity.pdbx_description
1 polymer ?
#
loop_
_entity_poly.entity_id
_entity_poly.type
_entity_poly.pdbx_seq_one_letter_code
_entity_poly.pdbx_strand_id
1 'polypeptide(L)'
;MIGQLVTQQYPQHIASLTLFGYPLKHNFVYPEDLPTGQPPRKPTTAKAAASDFLLPGTISQKAIDEYVRHSLRADPIRMDWRYTHEYNQLAAANISVPVLLLQAEFDPLAKTASHAQLFTNLQNAHKQWVVLKNADHAALLESARGRLISASTAFYDWLQR
;
A
#
# COMPACT_ATOMS: atom_id res chain seq x y z
N MET A 1 4.54 -3.55 -2.90
CA MET A 1 5.14 -4.91 -2.80
C MET A 1 6.41 -5.03 -3.61
N ILE A 2 6.42 -4.71 -4.91
CA ILE A 2 7.65 -4.67 -5.73
C ILE A 2 8.74 -3.83 -5.05
N GLY A 3 8.42 -2.62 -4.58
CA GLY A 3 9.38 -1.77 -3.85
C GLY A 3 10.01 -2.45 -2.63
N GLN A 4 9.24 -3.21 -1.86
CA GLN A 4 9.78 -3.97 -0.74
C GLN A 4 10.74 -5.08 -1.20
N LEU A 5 10.39 -5.85 -2.23
CA LEU A 5 11.25 -6.90 -2.75
C LEU A 5 12.57 -6.33 -3.30
N VAL A 6 12.48 -5.25 -4.08
CA VAL A 6 13.68 -4.54 -4.59
C VAL A 6 14.55 -4.05 -3.43
N THR A 7 13.95 -3.50 -2.37
CA THR A 7 14.69 -3.03 -1.18
C THR A 7 15.40 -4.18 -0.45
N GLN A 8 14.77 -5.36 -0.39
CA GLN A 8 15.40 -6.54 0.22
C GLN A 8 16.58 -7.07 -0.60
N GLN A 9 16.45 -7.04 -1.93
CA GLN A 9 17.45 -7.62 -2.83
C GLN A 9 18.59 -6.66 -3.17
N TYR A 10 18.32 -5.36 -3.22
CA TYR A 10 19.24 -4.33 -3.67
C TYR A 10 19.29 -3.12 -2.71
N PRO A 11 19.48 -3.33 -1.39
CA PRO A 11 19.42 -2.25 -0.40
C PRO A 11 20.45 -1.14 -0.66
N GLN A 12 21.59 -1.46 -1.29
CA GLN A 12 22.64 -0.51 -1.62
C GLN A 12 22.22 0.57 -2.64
N HIS A 13 21.11 0.36 -3.34
CA HIS A 13 20.55 1.31 -4.31
C HIS A 13 19.33 2.07 -3.78
N ILE A 14 18.91 1.81 -2.54
CA ILE A 14 17.66 2.33 -1.96
C ILE A 14 18.01 3.16 -0.71
N ALA A 15 17.72 4.45 -0.75
CA ALA A 15 17.96 5.35 0.39
C ALA A 15 16.96 5.10 1.54
N SER A 16 15.70 4.81 1.21
CA SER A 16 14.65 4.51 2.19
C SER A 16 13.46 3.85 1.50
N LEU A 17 12.58 3.22 2.29
CA LEU A 17 11.34 2.62 1.81
C LEU A 17 10.13 3.29 2.49
N THR A 18 9.22 3.84 1.70
CA THR A 18 7.90 4.27 2.19
C THR A 18 6.83 3.30 1.74
N LEU A 19 6.05 2.78 2.68
CA LEU A 19 4.93 1.89 2.45
C LEU A 19 3.63 2.56 2.91
N PHE A 20 2.68 2.71 2.00
CA PHE A 20 1.34 3.20 2.29
C PHE A 20 0.31 2.09 2.05
N GLY A 21 -0.64 1.95 2.98
CA GLY A 21 -1.72 1.00 2.82
C GLY A 21 -1.25 -0.46 2.70
N TYR A 22 -0.31 -0.89 3.55
CA TYR A 22 0.30 -2.22 3.47
C TYR A 22 -0.70 -3.33 3.80
N PRO A 23 -1.12 -4.16 2.84
CA PRO A 23 -2.25 -5.07 3.02
C PRO A 23 -1.87 -6.45 3.55
N LEU A 24 -0.58 -6.79 3.59
CA LEU A 24 -0.16 -8.16 3.88
C LEU A 24 -0.30 -8.53 5.35
N LYS A 25 -0.78 -9.72 5.59
CA LYS A 25 -0.72 -10.35 6.91
C LYS A 25 0.69 -10.86 7.15
N HIS A 26 1.36 -10.32 8.14
CA HIS A 26 2.65 -10.83 8.56
C HIS A 26 2.49 -12.26 9.12
N ASN A 27 3.47 -13.14 8.87
CA ASN A 27 3.45 -14.56 9.24
C ASN A 27 2.29 -15.39 8.60
N PHE A 28 1.62 -14.84 7.59
CA PHE A 28 0.68 -15.62 6.81
C PHE A 28 1.40 -16.19 5.58
N VAL A 29 1.40 -17.51 5.46
CA VAL A 29 1.93 -18.19 4.27
C VAL A 29 0.80 -18.32 3.26
N TYR A 30 0.98 -17.67 2.12
CA TYR A 30 0.04 -17.79 1.01
C TYR A 30 0.18 -19.14 0.35
N PRO A 31 -0.93 -19.85 0.08
CA PRO A 31 -0.89 -21.16 -0.59
C PRO A 31 -0.17 -21.10 -1.94
N GLU A 32 0.62 -22.12 -2.23
CA GLU A 32 1.34 -22.26 -3.49
C GLU A 32 0.52 -23.01 -4.56
N ASP A 33 -0.78 -23.10 -4.40
CA ASP A 33 -1.68 -23.68 -5.39
C ASP A 33 -1.64 -22.84 -6.66
N LEU A 34 -0.81 -23.24 -7.60
CA LEU A 34 -0.66 -22.52 -8.86
C LEU A 34 -1.94 -22.68 -9.70
N PRO A 35 -2.52 -21.60 -10.16
CA PRO A 35 -3.70 -21.66 -11.01
C PRO A 35 -3.35 -22.31 -12.35
N THR A 36 -4.19 -23.23 -12.79
CA THR A 36 -4.13 -23.79 -14.12
C THR A 36 -4.93 -22.96 -15.13
N GLY A 37 -4.45 -22.88 -16.35
CA GLY A 37 -5.12 -22.21 -17.46
C GLY A 37 -4.95 -20.69 -17.51
N GLN A 38 -5.61 -20.08 -18.47
CA GLN A 38 -5.56 -18.64 -18.70
C GLN A 38 -6.21 -17.84 -17.55
N PRO A 39 -5.70 -16.63 -17.23
CA PRO A 39 -6.32 -15.78 -16.24
C PRO A 39 -7.76 -15.40 -16.64
N PRO A 40 -8.69 -15.36 -15.67
CA PRO A 40 -10.06 -14.98 -15.95
C PRO A 40 -10.15 -13.46 -16.20
N ARG A 41 -9.95 -13.01 -17.39
CA ARG A 41 -9.97 -11.59 -17.79
C ARG A 41 -11.31 -10.91 -17.47
N LYS A 42 -11.58 -10.73 -16.16
CA LYS A 42 -12.82 -10.07 -15.68
C LYS A 42 -12.73 -8.57 -15.90
N PRO A 43 -13.76 -7.92 -16.44
CA PRO A 43 -13.76 -6.47 -16.58
C PRO A 43 -13.76 -5.77 -15.22
N THR A 44 -13.08 -4.63 -15.14
CA THR A 44 -13.22 -3.70 -14.03
C THR A 44 -14.59 -3.04 -14.09
N THR A 45 -15.27 -2.92 -12.95
CA THR A 45 -16.57 -2.26 -12.86
C THR A 45 -16.43 -0.88 -12.20
N ALA A 46 -17.37 0.03 -12.47
CA ALA A 46 -17.40 1.35 -11.82
C ALA A 46 -17.44 1.22 -10.28
N LYS A 47 -18.22 0.26 -9.75
CA LYS A 47 -18.28 -0.03 -8.33
C LYS A 47 -16.91 -0.46 -7.78
N ALA A 48 -16.17 -1.29 -8.51
CA ALA A 48 -14.84 -1.73 -8.08
C ALA A 48 -13.82 -0.59 -8.16
N ALA A 49 -13.89 0.28 -9.17
CA ALA A 49 -13.01 1.44 -9.28
C ALA A 49 -13.27 2.49 -8.19
N ALA A 50 -14.52 2.61 -7.71
CA ALA A 50 -14.90 3.54 -6.65
C ALA A 50 -14.72 2.96 -5.23
N SER A 51 -14.33 1.68 -5.09
CA SER A 51 -14.37 0.98 -3.80
C SER A 51 -13.34 1.47 -2.76
N ASP A 52 -12.38 2.26 -3.17
CA ASP A 52 -11.34 2.79 -2.28
C ASP A 52 -11.75 4.12 -1.61
N PHE A 53 -12.80 4.78 -2.12
CA PHE A 53 -13.35 6.03 -1.56
C PHE A 53 -14.45 5.68 -0.56
N LEU A 54 -14.09 5.54 0.71
CA LEU A 54 -14.99 5.04 1.76
C LEU A 54 -15.53 6.15 2.66
N LEU A 55 -14.76 7.24 2.84
CA LEU A 55 -15.12 8.32 3.75
C LEU A 55 -15.90 9.43 3.04
N PRO A 56 -17.15 9.68 3.40
CA PRO A 56 -17.92 10.76 2.82
C PRO A 56 -17.27 12.14 3.07
N GLY A 57 -17.25 13.00 2.07
CA GLY A 57 -16.80 14.40 2.20
C GLY A 57 -15.30 14.61 2.20
N THR A 58 -14.48 13.56 2.05
CA THR A 58 -13.01 13.66 1.94
C THR A 58 -12.57 14.10 0.55
N ILE A 59 -13.39 13.82 -0.45
CA ILE A 59 -13.22 14.18 -1.86
C ILE A 59 -14.59 14.46 -2.48
N SER A 60 -14.68 15.29 -3.50
CA SER A 60 -15.94 15.58 -4.19
C SER A 60 -16.41 14.40 -5.03
N GLN A 61 -17.73 14.20 -5.12
CA GLN A 61 -18.31 13.16 -5.99
C GLN A 61 -17.85 13.32 -7.44
N LYS A 62 -17.77 14.55 -7.94
CA LYS A 62 -17.25 14.84 -9.29
C LYS A 62 -15.85 14.28 -9.50
N ALA A 63 -14.96 14.41 -8.51
CA ALA A 63 -13.60 13.88 -8.60
C ALA A 63 -13.59 12.34 -8.59
N ILE A 64 -14.46 11.71 -7.80
CA ILE A 64 -14.65 10.25 -7.81
C ILE A 64 -15.14 9.78 -9.18
N ASP A 65 -16.14 10.44 -9.75
CA ASP A 65 -16.71 10.09 -11.05
C ASP A 65 -15.65 10.19 -12.17
N GLU A 66 -14.83 11.25 -12.15
CA GLU A 66 -13.71 11.42 -13.07
C GLU A 66 -12.64 10.33 -12.89
N TYR A 67 -12.29 10.02 -11.65
CA TYR A 67 -11.36 8.93 -11.35
C TYR A 67 -11.86 7.61 -11.92
N VAL A 68 -13.13 7.26 -11.65
CA VAL A 68 -13.77 6.03 -12.15
C VAL A 68 -13.74 5.99 -13.68
N ARG A 69 -14.13 7.08 -14.33
CA ARG A 69 -14.14 7.18 -15.79
C ARG A 69 -12.75 6.94 -16.39
N HIS A 70 -11.71 7.53 -15.80
CA HIS A 70 -10.34 7.35 -16.26
C HIS A 70 -9.78 5.97 -15.94
N SER A 71 -10.07 5.43 -14.76
CA SER A 71 -9.63 4.08 -14.36
C SER A 71 -10.18 2.99 -15.28
N LEU A 72 -11.46 3.06 -15.64
CA LEU A 72 -12.07 2.10 -16.56
C LEU A 72 -11.48 2.13 -17.97
N ARG A 73 -10.94 3.29 -18.39
CA ARG A 73 -10.23 3.42 -19.68
C ARG A 73 -8.80 2.91 -19.61
N ALA A 74 -8.10 3.22 -18.51
CA ALA A 74 -6.69 2.89 -18.36
C ALA A 74 -6.47 1.42 -17.99
N ASP A 75 -7.35 0.88 -17.15
CA ASP A 75 -7.27 -0.49 -16.64
C ASP A 75 -8.64 -1.19 -16.72
N PRO A 76 -9.07 -1.60 -17.92
CA PRO A 76 -10.39 -2.19 -18.14
C PRO A 76 -10.50 -3.62 -17.60
N ILE A 77 -9.39 -4.29 -17.29
CA ILE A 77 -9.36 -5.68 -16.83
C ILE A 77 -8.84 -5.73 -15.40
N ARG A 78 -9.57 -6.39 -14.52
CA ARG A 78 -9.17 -6.55 -13.12
C ARG A 78 -7.86 -7.30 -12.98
N MET A 79 -7.07 -6.89 -11.98
CA MET A 79 -5.85 -7.58 -11.60
C MET A 79 -6.10 -9.05 -11.28
N ASP A 80 -5.18 -9.90 -11.70
CA ASP A 80 -5.15 -11.32 -11.35
C ASP A 80 -4.43 -11.51 -10.02
N TRP A 81 -5.17 -11.95 -9.00
CA TRP A 81 -4.65 -12.20 -7.65
C TRP A 81 -4.24 -13.66 -7.40
N ARG A 82 -4.15 -14.48 -8.45
CA ARG A 82 -3.89 -15.92 -8.29
C ARG A 82 -2.47 -16.26 -7.86
N TYR A 83 -1.51 -15.36 -8.03
CA TYR A 83 -0.10 -15.56 -7.69
C TYR A 83 0.29 -14.92 -6.35
N THR A 84 -0.63 -14.88 -5.39
CA THR A 84 -0.35 -14.27 -4.09
C THR A 84 0.74 -14.98 -3.27
N HIS A 85 1.06 -16.24 -3.59
CA HIS A 85 2.19 -16.96 -2.99
C HIS A 85 3.54 -16.26 -3.20
N GLU A 86 3.69 -15.44 -4.25
CA GLU A 86 4.89 -14.62 -4.45
C GLU A 86 5.16 -13.67 -3.28
N TYR A 87 4.13 -13.34 -2.49
CA TYR A 87 4.27 -12.51 -1.30
C TYR A 87 5.02 -13.23 -0.16
N ASN A 88 5.15 -14.55 -0.21
CA ASN A 88 5.94 -15.32 0.76
C ASN A 88 7.43 -14.92 0.74
N GLN A 89 7.90 -14.27 -0.33
CA GLN A 89 9.27 -13.75 -0.45
C GLN A 89 9.49 -12.45 0.36
N LEU A 90 8.41 -11.81 0.84
CA LEU A 90 8.48 -10.54 1.53
C LEU A 90 8.74 -10.75 3.02
N ALA A 91 9.93 -10.43 3.48
CA ALA A 91 10.36 -10.56 4.86
C ALA A 91 10.78 -9.18 5.42
N ALA A 92 10.06 -8.66 6.41
CA ALA A 92 10.38 -7.37 7.03
C ALA A 92 11.80 -7.35 7.64
N ALA A 93 12.24 -8.48 8.19
CA ALA A 93 13.59 -8.63 8.78
C ALA A 93 14.73 -8.42 7.77
N ASN A 94 14.46 -8.60 6.47
CA ASN A 94 15.46 -8.40 5.42
C ASN A 94 15.51 -6.97 4.89
N ILE A 95 14.74 -6.04 5.46
CA ILE A 95 14.76 -4.63 5.08
C ILE A 95 15.78 -3.92 5.98
N SER A 96 16.93 -3.57 5.43
CA SER A 96 18.02 -2.91 6.14
C SER A 96 18.03 -1.38 6.02
N VAL A 97 17.24 -0.81 5.11
CA VAL A 97 17.14 0.64 4.90
C VAL A 97 16.11 1.28 5.86
N PRO A 98 16.16 2.61 6.06
CA PRO A 98 15.12 3.33 6.80
C PRO A 98 13.72 3.13 6.21
N VAL A 99 12.69 3.00 7.07
CA VAL A 99 11.32 2.70 6.65
C VAL A 99 10.31 3.68 7.24
N LEU A 100 9.45 4.23 6.38
CA LEU A 100 8.23 4.94 6.77
C LEU A 100 7.02 4.08 6.46
N LEU A 101 6.20 3.77 7.47
CA LEU A 101 4.89 3.17 7.30
C LEU A 101 3.82 4.27 7.41
N LEU A 102 3.00 4.39 6.40
CA LEU A 102 1.83 5.27 6.38
C LEU A 102 0.57 4.41 6.35
N GLN A 103 -0.28 4.59 7.34
CA GLN A 103 -1.56 3.88 7.47
C GLN A 103 -2.70 4.89 7.45
N ALA A 104 -3.68 4.69 6.60
CA ALA A 104 -4.94 5.42 6.71
C ALA A 104 -5.80 4.80 7.83
N GLU A 105 -6.43 5.66 8.65
CA GLU A 105 -7.18 5.25 9.85
C GLU A 105 -8.31 4.25 9.54
N PHE A 106 -8.99 4.44 8.42
CA PHE A 106 -10.16 3.66 8.00
C PHE A 106 -9.89 2.76 6.79
N ASP A 107 -8.62 2.43 6.50
CA ASP A 107 -8.27 1.53 5.41
C ASP A 107 -8.64 0.08 5.75
N PRO A 108 -9.64 -0.53 5.09
CA PRO A 108 -10.06 -1.90 5.38
C PRO A 108 -9.06 -2.94 4.92
N LEU A 109 -8.18 -2.60 3.99
CA LEU A 109 -7.17 -3.49 3.41
C LEU A 109 -5.90 -3.50 4.27
N ALA A 110 -5.58 -2.39 4.92
CA ALA A 110 -4.33 -2.17 5.64
C ALA A 110 -4.56 -2.07 7.16
N LYS A 111 -4.88 -3.19 7.77
CA LYS A 111 -5.26 -3.27 9.20
C LYS A 111 -4.10 -2.90 10.12
N THR A 112 -4.42 -2.22 11.23
CA THR A 112 -3.46 -1.82 12.28
C THR A 112 -2.62 -3.01 12.79
N ALA A 113 -3.22 -4.18 13.00
CA ALA A 113 -2.50 -5.36 13.43
C ALA A 113 -1.39 -5.78 12.43
N SER A 114 -1.66 -5.69 11.12
CA SER A 114 -0.66 -5.99 10.08
C SER A 114 0.49 -4.98 10.09
N HIS A 115 0.18 -3.68 10.26
CA HIS A 115 1.20 -2.63 10.39
C HIS A 115 2.04 -2.79 11.65
N ALA A 116 1.43 -3.10 12.79
CA ALA A 116 2.14 -3.33 14.05
C ALA A 116 3.12 -4.51 13.92
N GLN A 117 2.69 -5.61 13.34
CA GLN A 117 3.55 -6.76 13.10
C GLN A 117 4.69 -6.44 12.13
N LEU A 118 4.39 -5.76 11.01
CA LEU A 118 5.42 -5.31 10.08
C LEU A 118 6.45 -4.43 10.80
N PHE A 119 5.98 -3.40 11.50
CA PHE A 119 6.82 -2.43 12.22
C PHE A 119 7.74 -3.11 13.25
N THR A 120 7.20 -4.05 14.01
CA THR A 120 7.97 -4.78 15.02
C THR A 120 9.09 -5.63 14.39
N ASN A 121 8.86 -6.19 13.21
CA ASN A 121 9.83 -7.06 12.53
C ASN A 121 10.85 -6.32 11.68
N LEU A 122 10.69 -5.01 11.43
CA LEU A 122 11.73 -4.19 10.80
C LEU A 122 12.95 -4.09 11.71
N GLN A 123 14.12 -4.48 11.21
CA GLN A 123 15.36 -4.48 11.98
C GLN A 123 16.02 -3.11 12.09
N ASN A 124 15.86 -2.25 11.07
CA ASN A 124 16.45 -0.92 11.08
C ASN A 124 15.78 -0.05 12.16
N ALA A 125 16.59 0.61 13.00
CA ALA A 125 16.11 1.51 14.05
C ALA A 125 15.51 2.82 13.47
N HIS A 126 15.92 3.23 12.26
CA HIS A 126 15.35 4.37 11.55
C HIS A 126 14.04 3.97 10.89
N LYS A 127 13.02 3.77 11.71
CA LYS A 127 11.67 3.41 11.26
C LYS A 127 10.62 4.28 11.92
N GLN A 128 9.62 4.68 11.18
CA GLN A 128 8.48 5.45 11.64
C GLN A 128 7.18 4.81 11.16
N TRP A 129 6.14 4.94 11.97
CA TRP A 129 4.78 4.56 11.61
C TRP A 129 3.84 5.71 11.93
N VAL A 130 3.15 6.22 10.91
CA VAL A 130 2.24 7.34 11.00
C VAL A 130 0.85 6.91 10.58
N VAL A 131 -0.13 7.14 11.45
CA VAL A 131 -1.55 6.94 11.14
C VAL A 131 -2.14 8.26 10.65
N LEU A 132 -2.70 8.23 9.46
CA LEU A 132 -3.35 9.37 8.81
C LEU A 132 -4.81 9.43 9.26
N LYS A 133 -5.10 10.36 10.16
CA LYS A 133 -6.47 10.57 10.70
C LYS A 133 -7.45 10.97 9.59
N ASN A 134 -8.68 10.47 9.67
CA ASN A 134 -9.75 10.72 8.70
C ASN A 134 -9.30 10.43 7.27
N ALA A 135 -8.71 9.28 7.06
CA ALA A 135 -8.21 8.81 5.77
C ALA A 135 -8.61 7.35 5.53
N ASP A 136 -8.82 7.00 4.30
CA ASP A 136 -9.02 5.63 3.82
C ASP A 136 -7.97 5.25 2.75
N HIS A 137 -8.22 4.20 2.00
CA HIS A 137 -7.26 3.70 1.01
C HIS A 137 -6.92 4.72 -0.08
N ALA A 138 -7.82 5.68 -0.36
CA ALA A 138 -7.64 6.75 -1.35
C ALA A 138 -6.96 8.01 -0.79
N ALA A 139 -6.37 8.00 0.40
CA ALA A 139 -5.81 9.17 1.10
C ALA A 139 -4.90 10.08 0.25
N LEU A 140 -4.25 9.53 -0.78
CA LEU A 140 -3.45 10.30 -1.75
C LEU A 140 -4.27 11.29 -2.57
N LEU A 141 -5.55 11.02 -2.76
CA LEU A 141 -6.48 11.81 -3.58
C LEU A 141 -7.43 12.66 -2.74
N GLU A 142 -7.46 12.44 -1.44
CA GLU A 142 -8.41 12.99 -0.50
C GLU A 142 -7.86 14.16 0.33
N SER A 143 -8.69 14.69 1.23
CA SER A 143 -8.32 15.75 2.17
C SER A 143 -7.12 15.39 3.06
N ALA A 144 -6.86 14.10 3.28
CA ALA A 144 -5.72 13.59 4.01
C ALA A 144 -4.36 13.74 3.29
N ARG A 145 -4.36 14.04 1.98
CA ARG A 145 -3.14 14.17 1.17
C ARG A 145 -2.09 15.08 1.78
N GLY A 146 -2.51 16.22 2.34
CA GLY A 146 -1.58 17.15 2.98
C GLY A 146 -0.81 16.52 4.14
N ARG A 147 -1.49 15.72 4.97
CA ARG A 147 -0.86 14.98 6.09
C ARG A 147 0.10 13.90 5.61
N LEU A 148 -0.27 13.18 4.56
CA LEU A 148 0.59 12.17 3.94
C LEU A 148 1.89 12.81 3.42
N ILE A 149 1.79 13.91 2.69
CA ILE A 149 2.94 14.67 2.18
C ILE A 149 3.80 15.15 3.35
N SER A 150 3.22 15.80 4.37
CA SER A 150 3.94 16.32 5.53
C SER A 150 4.68 15.22 6.28
N ALA A 151 4.06 14.05 6.51
CA ALA A 151 4.70 12.91 7.16
C ALA A 151 5.88 12.38 6.34
N SER A 152 5.72 12.29 5.02
CA SER A 152 6.78 11.84 4.12
C SER A 152 7.96 12.83 4.11
N THR A 153 7.69 14.12 3.99
CA THR A 153 8.72 15.17 4.01
C THR A 153 9.47 15.16 5.33
N ALA A 154 8.76 15.14 6.47
CA ALA A 154 9.40 15.11 7.78
C ALA A 154 10.30 13.87 7.98
N PHE A 155 9.90 12.73 7.45
CA PHE A 155 10.72 11.53 7.47
C PHE A 155 12.01 11.69 6.64
N TYR A 156 11.92 12.23 5.43
CA TYR A 156 13.10 12.44 4.58
C TYR A 156 14.05 13.50 5.16
N ASP A 157 13.51 14.59 5.72
CA ASP A 157 14.30 15.61 6.39
C ASP A 157 15.06 15.04 7.61
N TRP A 158 14.42 14.13 8.35
CA TRP A 158 15.05 13.45 9.48
C TRP A 158 16.21 12.55 9.06
N LEU A 159 16.14 11.90 7.90
CA LEU A 159 17.22 11.04 7.39
C LEU A 159 18.44 11.82 6.91
N GLN A 160 18.31 13.13 6.68
CA GLN A 160 19.42 13.99 6.22
C GLN A 160 20.21 14.63 7.36
N ARG A 161 19.79 14.44 8.60
CA ARG A 161 20.45 14.96 9.81
C ARG A 161 21.46 13.97 10.39
#